data_305c71e0a336dfa7658e4a985a6ab930
#
_entry.id   305c71e0a336dfa7658e4a985a6ab930
#
_cell.length_a   1.000
_cell.length_b   1.000
_cell.length_c   1.000
_cell.angle_alpha   90.00
_cell.angle_beta   90.00
_cell.angle_gamma   90.00
#
_symmetry.space_group_name_H-M   'P 1'
#
loop_
_entity.id
_entity.type
_entity.pdbx_description
1 polymer ?
#
loop_
_entity_poly.entity_id
_entity_poly.type
_entity_poly.pdbx_seq_one_letter_code
_entity_poly.pdbx_strand_id
1 'polypeptide(L)'
;GIRRRYDETLIGLALQVGKAVGAKASRVTIGRDTRLTGQLMSAAFCAGALGAGARIYDGGIAPTPSVAYSGRKTDAACMITASHNPEPYNGMKLFNPDGSSFSAAQQKEVEETLADIPWGDWKKQGTSTRSYPVKEHSNAIASKIQVKEGLKVLVDCGNGAGSVITPGLL
;
A
#
# COMPACT_ATOMS: atom_id res chain seq x y z
N GLY A 1 -10.95 0.48 -5.91
CA GLY A 1 -9.85 1.37 -5.48
C GLY A 1 -10.08 2.80 -5.91
N ILE A 2 -9.58 3.74 -5.14
CA ILE A 2 -9.67 5.17 -5.41
C ILE A 2 -8.58 5.55 -6.41
N ARG A 3 -8.94 6.28 -7.47
CA ARG A 3 -8.01 6.87 -8.43
C ARG A 3 -8.56 8.23 -8.87
N ARG A 4 -7.80 9.29 -8.60
CA ARG A 4 -8.18 10.67 -8.95
C ARG A 4 -6.98 11.44 -9.47
N ARG A 5 -7.23 12.51 -10.18
CA ARG A 5 -6.22 13.52 -10.43
C ARG A 5 -5.79 14.11 -9.09
N TYR A 6 -4.49 14.35 -8.93
CA TYR A 6 -3.94 14.92 -7.70
C TYR A 6 -4.48 16.32 -7.47
N ASP A 7 -5.00 16.54 -6.29
CA ASP A 7 -5.41 17.80 -5.72
C ASP A 7 -5.42 17.71 -4.18
N GLU A 8 -5.72 18.79 -3.52
CA GLU A 8 -5.81 18.88 -2.05
C GLU A 8 -6.87 17.94 -1.45
N THR A 9 -7.95 17.70 -2.19
CA THR A 9 -9.04 16.80 -1.70
C THR A 9 -8.59 15.35 -1.65
N LEU A 10 -7.67 14.95 -2.54
CA LEU A 10 -7.12 13.59 -2.56
C LEU A 10 -6.23 13.33 -1.33
N ILE A 11 -5.50 14.33 -0.86
CA ILE A 11 -4.69 14.22 0.37
C ILE A 11 -5.58 14.09 1.60
N GLY A 12 -6.61 14.93 1.71
CA GLY A 12 -7.62 14.82 2.77
C GLY A 12 -8.30 13.46 2.78
N LEU A 13 -8.64 12.95 1.59
CA LEU A 13 -9.22 11.62 1.44
C LEU A 13 -8.24 10.50 1.89
N ALA A 14 -6.95 10.61 1.58
CA ALA A 14 -5.96 9.64 2.03
C ALA A 14 -5.87 9.58 3.56
N LEU A 15 -5.88 10.73 4.22
CA LEU A 15 -5.93 10.82 5.68
C LEU A 15 -7.19 10.15 6.26
N GLN A 16 -8.36 10.43 5.68
CA GLN A 16 -9.63 9.85 6.14
C GLN A 16 -9.69 8.34 5.92
N VAL A 17 -9.26 7.86 4.75
CA VAL A 17 -9.19 6.41 4.47
C VAL A 17 -8.20 5.73 5.41
N GLY A 18 -7.05 6.35 5.68
CA GLY A 18 -6.09 5.84 6.66
C GLY A 18 -6.72 5.70 8.04
N LYS A 19 -7.46 6.71 8.49
CA LYS A 19 -8.18 6.70 9.76
C LYS A 19 -9.24 5.60 9.80
N ALA A 20 -10.04 5.45 8.74
CA ALA A 20 -11.06 4.41 8.64
C ALA A 20 -10.47 3.00 8.67
N VAL A 21 -9.38 2.77 7.93
CA VAL A 21 -8.68 1.49 7.94
C VAL A 21 -8.04 1.23 9.30
N GLY A 22 -7.36 2.21 9.89
CA GLY A 22 -6.70 2.08 11.18
C GLY A 22 -7.65 1.85 12.35
N ALA A 23 -8.90 2.32 12.26
CA ALA A 23 -9.92 2.04 13.27
C ALA A 23 -10.40 0.57 13.25
N LYS A 24 -10.26 -0.12 12.12
CA LYS A 24 -10.68 -1.52 11.92
C LYS A 24 -9.53 -2.52 11.94
N ALA A 25 -8.33 -2.08 11.59
CA ALA A 25 -7.13 -2.90 11.47
C ALA A 25 -6.04 -2.43 12.43
N SER A 26 -5.64 -3.29 13.36
CA SER A 26 -4.58 -2.98 14.33
C SER A 26 -3.20 -2.91 13.68
N ARG A 27 -2.99 -3.60 12.55
CA ARG A 27 -1.73 -3.68 11.82
C ARG A 27 -2.00 -3.48 10.34
N VAL A 28 -1.30 -2.52 9.72
CA VAL A 28 -1.49 -2.17 8.30
C VAL A 28 -0.14 -2.12 7.59
N THR A 29 0.00 -2.90 6.51
CA THR A 29 1.13 -2.78 5.58
C THR A 29 0.82 -1.68 4.58
N ILE A 30 1.77 -0.77 4.33
CA ILE A 30 1.65 0.22 3.26
C ILE A 30 2.84 0.17 2.33
N GLY A 31 2.60 0.42 1.05
CA GLY A 31 3.62 0.64 0.05
C GLY A 31 3.13 1.61 -1.02
N ARG A 32 4.04 2.09 -1.86
CA ARG A 32 3.74 3.05 -2.92
C ARG A 32 4.50 2.73 -4.20
N ASP A 33 3.98 3.19 -5.33
CA ASP A 33 4.72 3.20 -6.57
C ASP A 33 5.70 4.40 -6.65
N THR A 34 6.27 4.63 -7.82
CA THR A 34 7.31 5.64 -8.07
C THR A 34 6.76 7.05 -8.33
N ARG A 35 5.45 7.28 -8.27
CA ARG A 35 4.81 8.58 -8.51
C ARG A 35 5.31 9.63 -7.54
N LEU A 36 5.54 10.85 -8.03
CA LEU A 36 6.06 11.98 -7.23
C LEU A 36 5.19 12.25 -5.99
N THR A 37 3.87 12.20 -6.14
CA THR A 37 2.92 12.42 -5.04
C THR A 37 2.76 11.23 -4.09
N GLY A 38 3.40 10.10 -4.40
CA GLY A 38 3.27 8.85 -3.65
C GLY A 38 3.70 8.98 -2.19
N GLN A 39 4.79 9.70 -1.93
CA GLN A 39 5.28 9.90 -0.55
C GLN A 39 4.31 10.74 0.29
N LEU A 40 3.77 11.82 -0.28
CA LEU A 40 2.79 12.67 0.40
C LEU A 40 1.50 11.92 0.70
N MET A 41 0.97 11.17 -0.28
CA MET A 41 -0.21 10.32 -0.11
C MET A 41 -0.01 9.25 0.97
N SER A 42 1.16 8.61 0.97
CA SER A 42 1.52 7.62 1.99
C SER A 42 1.57 8.26 3.39
N ALA A 43 2.19 9.43 3.52
CA ALA A 43 2.27 10.15 4.79
C ALA A 43 0.88 10.53 5.32
N ALA A 44 -0.02 11.03 4.44
CA ALA A 44 -1.38 11.37 4.81
C ALA A 44 -2.18 10.13 5.30
N PHE A 45 -2.12 9.03 4.56
CA PHE A 45 -2.74 7.77 4.96
C PHE A 45 -2.19 7.27 6.31
N CYS A 46 -0.86 7.27 6.48
CA CYS A 46 -0.21 6.87 7.72
C CYS A 46 -0.65 7.75 8.90
N ALA A 47 -0.71 9.07 8.72
CA ALA A 47 -1.18 9.98 9.77
C ALA A 47 -2.58 9.63 10.26
N GLY A 48 -3.50 9.31 9.34
CA GLY A 48 -4.85 8.87 9.69
C GLY A 48 -4.85 7.55 10.46
N ALA A 49 -4.14 6.54 9.96
CA ALA A 49 -4.09 5.22 10.56
C ALA A 49 -3.41 5.22 11.94
N LEU A 50 -2.31 5.96 12.08
CA LEU A 50 -1.62 6.16 13.37
C LEU A 50 -2.52 6.87 14.38
N GLY A 51 -3.24 7.92 13.94
CA GLY A 51 -4.19 8.64 14.79
C GLY A 51 -5.37 7.79 15.26
N ALA A 52 -5.70 6.73 14.53
CA ALA A 52 -6.68 5.72 14.93
C ALA A 52 -6.08 4.59 15.80
N GLY A 53 -4.77 4.60 16.07
CA GLY A 53 -4.09 3.64 16.94
C GLY A 53 -3.46 2.44 16.21
N ALA A 54 -3.50 2.38 14.88
CA ALA A 54 -2.95 1.26 14.11
C ALA A 54 -1.41 1.28 14.08
N ARG A 55 -0.82 0.10 14.02
CA ARG A 55 0.62 -0.07 13.73
C ARG A 55 0.84 -0.16 12.23
N ILE A 56 1.66 0.73 11.68
CA ILE A 56 2.02 0.79 10.28
C ILE A 56 3.33 0.04 10.02
N TYR A 57 3.33 -0.78 8.97
CA TYR A 57 4.49 -1.43 8.39
C TYR A 57 4.77 -0.78 7.03
N ASP A 58 5.66 0.22 7.03
CA ASP A 58 5.97 1.00 5.82
C ASP A 58 6.99 0.27 4.95
N GLY A 59 6.55 -0.17 3.79
CA GLY A 59 7.35 -0.85 2.76
C GLY A 59 8.05 0.08 1.77
N GLY A 60 7.77 1.38 1.81
CA GLY A 60 8.33 2.34 0.87
C GLY A 60 7.90 2.07 -0.58
N ILE A 61 8.84 2.21 -1.52
CA ILE A 61 8.59 1.87 -2.93
C ILE A 61 8.55 0.35 -3.07
N ALA A 62 7.43 -0.17 -3.56
CA ALA A 62 7.22 -1.60 -3.80
C ALA A 62 6.16 -1.80 -4.90
N PRO A 63 6.23 -2.86 -5.71
CA PRO A 63 5.15 -3.19 -6.62
C PRO A 63 3.93 -3.72 -5.86
N THR A 64 2.76 -3.50 -6.43
CA THR A 64 1.46 -3.89 -5.85
C THR A 64 1.42 -5.32 -5.33
N PRO A 65 1.88 -6.34 -6.07
CA PRO A 65 1.86 -7.72 -5.56
C PRO A 65 2.75 -7.93 -4.33
N SER A 66 3.85 -7.20 -4.19
CA SER A 66 4.71 -7.30 -3.00
C SER A 66 4.01 -6.72 -1.76
N VAL A 67 3.27 -5.62 -1.92
CA VAL A 67 2.48 -5.03 -0.83
C VAL A 67 1.34 -5.97 -0.42
N ALA A 68 0.59 -6.51 -1.39
CA ALA A 68 -0.47 -7.47 -1.12
C ALA A 68 0.06 -8.75 -0.45
N TYR A 69 1.21 -9.25 -0.89
CA TYR A 69 1.86 -10.42 -0.30
C TYR A 69 2.28 -10.19 1.15
N SER A 70 2.94 -9.07 1.43
CA SER A 70 3.37 -8.71 2.79
C SER A 70 2.17 -8.41 3.70
N GLY A 71 1.07 -7.90 3.13
CA GLY A 71 -0.21 -7.69 3.82
C GLY A 71 -0.78 -8.94 4.47
N ARG A 72 -0.39 -10.13 4.04
CA ARG A 72 -0.79 -11.41 4.66
C ARG A 72 -0.31 -11.58 6.11
N LYS A 73 0.62 -10.75 6.56
CA LYS A 73 1.12 -10.71 7.94
C LYS A 73 0.46 -9.64 8.80
N THR A 74 -0.45 -8.87 8.22
CA THR A 74 -1.15 -7.75 8.84
C THR A 74 -2.66 -7.88 8.64
N ASP A 75 -3.44 -7.00 9.23
CA ASP A 75 -4.89 -7.08 9.20
C ASP A 75 -5.49 -6.41 7.95
N ALA A 76 -4.70 -5.52 7.32
CA ALA A 76 -5.00 -4.91 6.02
C ALA A 76 -3.70 -4.46 5.34
N ALA A 77 -3.76 -4.20 4.02
CA ALA A 77 -2.68 -3.51 3.33
C ALA A 77 -3.22 -2.40 2.42
N CYS A 78 -2.39 -1.37 2.20
CA CYS A 78 -2.68 -0.26 1.31
C CYS A 78 -1.54 -0.08 0.30
N MET A 79 -1.89 -0.01 -0.98
CA MET A 79 -0.99 0.39 -2.05
C MET A 79 -1.36 1.77 -2.55
N ILE A 80 -0.43 2.71 -2.44
CA ILE A 80 -0.55 4.06 -2.99
C ILE A 80 -0.13 4.02 -4.45
N THR A 81 -1.09 4.12 -5.35
CA THR A 81 -0.88 4.02 -6.80
C THR A 81 -2.11 4.44 -7.58
N ALA A 82 -1.92 4.95 -8.79
CA ALA A 82 -2.98 5.07 -9.78
C ALA A 82 -2.82 4.04 -10.92
N SER A 83 -2.00 3.00 -10.75
CA SER A 83 -1.77 1.96 -11.76
C SER A 83 -1.21 2.54 -13.07
N HIS A 84 -1.94 2.39 -14.19
CA HIS A 84 -1.59 2.87 -15.52
C HIS A 84 -2.12 4.28 -15.87
N ASN A 85 -2.77 4.95 -14.92
CA ASN A 85 -3.23 6.33 -15.16
C ASN A 85 -2.05 7.28 -15.38
N PRO A 86 -2.23 8.39 -16.12
CA PRO A 86 -1.21 9.41 -16.31
C PRO A 86 -0.60 9.92 -15.01
N GLU A 87 0.59 10.52 -15.09
CA GLU A 87 1.39 10.98 -13.95
C GLU A 87 0.64 11.87 -12.94
N PRO A 88 -0.25 12.81 -13.36
CA PRO A 88 -1.00 13.63 -12.42
C PRO A 88 -2.04 12.90 -11.57
N TYR A 89 -2.23 11.59 -11.81
CA TYR A 89 -3.16 10.78 -11.02
C TYR A 89 -2.43 10.05 -9.89
N ASN A 90 -3.11 9.89 -8.77
CA ASN A 90 -2.72 8.96 -7.72
C ASN A 90 -3.98 8.33 -7.09
N GLY A 91 -3.78 7.44 -6.12
CA GLY A 91 -4.89 6.75 -5.50
C GLY A 91 -4.47 5.74 -4.44
N MET A 92 -5.44 4.95 -4.02
CA MET A 92 -5.27 3.94 -2.99
C MET A 92 -5.97 2.65 -3.39
N LYS A 93 -5.33 1.52 -3.16
CA LYS A 93 -5.90 0.19 -3.30
C LYS A 93 -5.71 -0.57 -2.00
N LEU A 94 -6.81 -1.01 -1.39
CA LEU A 94 -6.82 -1.75 -0.14
C LEU A 94 -6.86 -3.26 -0.39
N PHE A 95 -6.23 -4.01 0.48
CA PHE A 95 -6.13 -5.47 0.42
C PHE A 95 -6.48 -6.10 1.76
N ASN A 96 -7.11 -7.25 1.69
CA ASN A 96 -7.39 -8.14 2.79
C ASN A 96 -6.13 -8.92 3.24
N PRO A 97 -6.16 -9.55 4.42
CA PRO A 97 -5.05 -10.39 4.91
C PRO A 97 -4.71 -11.58 4.01
N ASP A 98 -5.61 -12.02 3.14
CA ASP A 98 -5.34 -13.09 2.14
C ASP A 98 -4.65 -12.57 0.87
N GLY A 99 -4.45 -11.24 0.76
CA GLY A 99 -3.89 -10.57 -0.41
C GLY A 99 -4.92 -10.21 -1.48
N SER A 100 -6.19 -10.55 -1.31
CA SER A 100 -7.28 -10.14 -2.20
C SER A 100 -7.58 -8.64 -2.05
N SER A 101 -8.06 -8.00 -3.14
CA SER A 101 -8.52 -6.62 -3.05
C SER A 101 -9.81 -6.52 -2.24
N PHE A 102 -10.01 -5.41 -1.55
CA PHE A 102 -11.29 -5.12 -0.90
C PHE A 102 -12.43 -5.25 -1.90
N SER A 103 -13.49 -5.94 -1.50
CA SER A 103 -14.75 -6.05 -2.25
C SER A 103 -15.46 -4.69 -2.35
N ALA A 104 -16.44 -4.60 -3.25
CA ALA A 104 -17.28 -3.40 -3.35
C ALA A 104 -18.01 -3.08 -2.03
N ALA A 105 -18.45 -4.11 -1.30
CA ALA A 105 -19.09 -3.93 0.01
C ALA A 105 -18.12 -3.35 1.04
N GLN A 106 -16.89 -3.86 1.12
CA GLN A 106 -15.86 -3.33 2.02
C GLN A 106 -15.46 -1.90 1.66
N GLN A 107 -15.38 -1.57 0.36
CA GLN A 107 -15.10 -0.20 -0.10
C GLN A 107 -16.22 0.75 0.34
N LYS A 108 -17.47 0.37 0.14
CA LYS A 108 -18.63 1.14 0.58
C LYS A 108 -18.65 1.35 2.10
N GLU A 109 -18.36 0.32 2.87
CA GLU A 109 -18.25 0.41 4.32
C GLU A 109 -17.17 1.41 4.78
N VAL A 110 -16.01 1.45 4.10
CA VAL A 110 -14.99 2.46 4.35
C VAL A 110 -15.52 3.85 4.01
N GLU A 111 -16.16 4.02 2.85
CA GLU A 111 -16.70 5.32 2.39
C GLU A 111 -17.76 5.87 3.35
N GLU A 112 -18.66 5.03 3.85
CA GLU A 112 -19.71 5.42 4.81
C GLU A 112 -19.15 5.86 6.16
N THR A 113 -17.98 5.40 6.54
CA THR A 113 -17.37 5.70 7.84
C THR A 113 -16.36 6.84 7.81
N LEU A 114 -16.04 7.42 6.64
CA LEU A 114 -14.99 8.44 6.50
C LEU A 114 -15.19 9.67 7.38
N ALA A 115 -16.44 10.14 7.54
CA ALA A 115 -16.75 11.36 8.26
C ALA A 115 -16.84 11.17 9.79
N ASP A 116 -17.23 9.99 10.25
CA ASP A 116 -17.71 9.77 11.62
C ASP A 116 -16.69 9.13 12.56
N ILE A 117 -15.50 8.78 12.09
CA ILE A 117 -14.49 8.17 12.94
C ILE A 117 -13.82 9.23 13.81
N PRO A 118 -13.91 9.17 15.14
CA PRO A 118 -13.19 10.08 16.01
C PRO A 118 -11.68 9.82 15.94
N TRP A 119 -10.88 10.81 16.29
CA TRP A 119 -9.46 10.57 16.57
C TRP A 119 -9.31 9.74 17.84
N GLY A 120 -8.35 8.85 17.83
CA GLY A 120 -8.01 8.07 19.02
C GLY A 120 -7.50 8.92 20.19
N ASP A 121 -7.53 8.35 21.38
CA ASP A 121 -6.92 8.96 22.57
C ASP A 121 -5.42 9.23 22.31
N TRP A 122 -4.95 10.42 22.66
CA TRP A 122 -3.55 10.81 22.50
C TRP A 122 -2.55 9.84 23.15
N LYS A 123 -2.96 9.07 24.16
CA LYS A 123 -2.17 8.00 24.81
C LYS A 123 -2.15 6.69 24.02
N LYS A 124 -3.01 6.52 23.03
CA LYS A 124 -3.20 5.27 22.27
C LYS A 124 -2.84 5.42 20.80
N GLN A 125 -1.95 6.35 20.48
CA GLN A 125 -1.49 6.54 19.11
C GLN A 125 -0.73 5.30 18.61
N GLY A 126 -0.90 5.00 17.34
CA GLY A 126 -0.19 3.93 16.66
C GLY A 126 1.30 4.21 16.47
N THR A 127 2.01 3.23 15.95
CA THR A 127 3.45 3.33 15.66
C THR A 127 3.73 2.97 14.21
N SER A 128 4.81 3.52 13.64
CA SER A 128 5.28 3.15 12.31
C SER A 128 6.64 2.46 12.38
N THR A 129 6.79 1.39 11.61
CA THR A 129 8.02 0.61 11.50
C THR A 129 8.29 0.32 10.03
N ARG A 130 9.56 0.35 9.63
CA ARG A 130 9.96 -0.04 8.27
C ARG A 130 9.74 -1.54 8.06
N SER A 131 9.21 -1.91 6.88
CA SER A 131 9.06 -3.29 6.43
C SER A 131 9.74 -3.50 5.07
N TYR A 132 9.86 -4.77 4.64
CA TYR A 132 10.64 -5.12 3.44
C TYR A 132 9.82 -6.03 2.50
N PRO A 133 8.66 -5.58 1.99
CA PRO A 133 7.75 -6.38 1.19
C PRO A 133 8.38 -6.90 -0.10
N VAL A 134 9.28 -6.16 -0.70
CA VAL A 134 10.02 -6.57 -1.91
C VAL A 134 10.87 -7.81 -1.61
N LYS A 135 11.68 -7.76 -0.56
CA LYS A 135 12.55 -8.89 -0.17
C LYS A 135 11.75 -10.14 0.20
N GLU A 136 10.67 -9.95 0.97
CA GLU A 136 9.79 -11.05 1.36
C GLU A 136 9.15 -11.73 0.16
N HIS A 137 8.63 -10.95 -0.78
CA HIS A 137 7.99 -11.45 -1.99
C HIS A 137 8.99 -12.10 -2.94
N SER A 138 10.17 -11.47 -3.17
CA SER A 138 11.24 -12.06 -3.98
C SER A 138 11.67 -13.43 -3.45
N ASN A 139 11.92 -13.55 -2.15
CA ASN A 139 12.29 -14.81 -1.53
C ASN A 139 11.21 -15.89 -1.72
N ALA A 140 9.93 -15.50 -1.60
CA ALA A 140 8.81 -16.42 -1.80
C ALA A 140 8.70 -16.89 -3.26
N ILE A 141 8.95 -16.02 -4.23
CA ILE A 141 8.96 -16.37 -5.66
C ILE A 141 10.14 -17.32 -5.94
N ALA A 142 11.36 -16.94 -5.55
CA ALA A 142 12.56 -17.70 -5.78
C ALA A 142 12.51 -19.11 -5.17
N SER A 143 11.81 -19.26 -4.02
CA SER A 143 11.66 -20.57 -3.37
C SER A 143 10.72 -21.53 -4.12
N LYS A 144 9.90 -21.03 -5.06
CA LYS A 144 8.87 -21.81 -5.77
C LYS A 144 9.12 -21.98 -7.26
N ILE A 145 9.93 -21.12 -7.84
CA ILE A 145 10.17 -21.08 -9.28
C ILE A 145 11.64 -21.41 -9.54
N GLN A 146 11.86 -22.44 -10.36
CA GLN A 146 13.18 -22.76 -10.89
C GLN A 146 13.22 -22.35 -12.35
N VAL A 147 14.15 -21.48 -12.71
CA VAL A 147 14.36 -21.02 -14.08
C VAL A 147 15.50 -21.86 -14.69
N LYS A 148 15.35 -22.28 -15.96
CA LYS A 148 16.42 -22.96 -16.68
C LYS A 148 17.58 -21.99 -16.92
N GLU A 149 18.80 -22.47 -16.68
CA GLU A 149 20.01 -21.71 -16.97
C GLU A 149 20.15 -21.37 -18.45
N GLY A 150 20.90 -20.30 -18.75
CA GLY A 150 21.27 -19.90 -20.11
C GLY A 150 20.26 -19.01 -20.84
N LEU A 151 19.16 -18.59 -20.20
CA LEU A 151 18.27 -17.60 -20.76
C LEU A 151 18.90 -16.20 -20.75
N LYS A 152 18.82 -15.50 -21.88
CA LYS A 152 19.15 -14.08 -21.97
C LYS A 152 17.85 -13.29 -21.90
N VAL A 153 17.69 -12.47 -20.88
CA VAL A 153 16.47 -11.70 -20.63
C VAL A 153 16.80 -10.21 -20.64
N LEU A 154 16.07 -9.47 -21.45
CA LEU A 154 16.08 -8.00 -21.44
C LEU A 154 14.80 -7.53 -20.75
N VAL A 155 14.92 -6.67 -19.73
CA VAL A 155 13.79 -6.13 -19.00
C VAL A 155 13.83 -4.61 -19.00
N ASP A 156 12.77 -3.99 -19.49
CA ASP A 156 12.49 -2.57 -19.32
C ASP A 156 11.41 -2.40 -18.25
N CYS A 157 11.78 -1.81 -17.12
CA CYS A 157 10.85 -1.53 -16.02
C CYS A 157 10.09 -0.21 -16.17
N GLY A 158 10.37 0.58 -17.20
CA GLY A 158 9.68 1.84 -17.49
C GLY A 158 9.68 2.85 -16.33
N ASN A 159 10.72 2.90 -15.50
CA ASN A 159 10.78 3.65 -14.24
C ASN A 159 9.68 3.29 -13.21
N GLY A 160 8.96 2.20 -13.40
CA GLY A 160 7.93 1.72 -12.50
C GLY A 160 8.47 0.99 -11.26
N ALA A 161 7.59 0.67 -10.32
CA ALA A 161 7.95 -0.04 -9.09
C ALA A 161 8.47 -1.48 -9.33
N GLY A 162 8.37 -2.02 -10.55
CA GLY A 162 9.05 -3.24 -10.95
C GLY A 162 10.57 -3.16 -10.85
N SER A 163 11.15 -1.96 -10.98
CA SER A 163 12.60 -1.72 -10.90
C SER A 163 13.23 -2.11 -9.57
N VAL A 164 12.48 -2.13 -8.48
CA VAL A 164 13.00 -2.49 -7.15
C VAL A 164 12.94 -3.99 -6.85
N ILE A 165 12.30 -4.79 -7.69
CA ILE A 165 12.19 -6.25 -7.49
C ILE A 165 12.81 -7.04 -8.63
N THR A 166 12.56 -6.66 -9.88
CA THR A 166 12.88 -7.48 -11.06
C THR A 166 14.38 -7.76 -11.21
N PRO A 167 15.29 -6.75 -11.06
CA PRO A 167 16.73 -7.00 -11.22
C PRO A 167 17.33 -7.98 -10.19
N GLY A 168 16.73 -8.07 -9.03
CA GLY A 168 17.20 -8.98 -7.98
C GLY A 168 16.48 -10.33 -7.97
N LEU A 169 15.49 -10.50 -8.83
CA LEU A 169 14.70 -11.72 -8.96
C LEU A 169 15.18 -12.58 -10.14
N LEU A 170 15.70 -11.94 -11.21
CA LEU A 170 16.28 -12.57 -12.40
C LEU A 170 17.76 -12.83 -12.26
#